data_63dd83b8d4637ca4e048bc9aa2f3ebd8
#
_entry.id   63dd83b8d4637ca4e048bc9aa2f3ebd8
#
_cell.length_a   1.000
_cell.length_b   1.000
_cell.length_c   1.000
_cell.angle_alpha   90.00
_cell.angle_beta   90.00
_cell.angle_gamma   90.00
#
_symmetry.space_group_name_H-M   'P 1'
#
loop_
_entity.id
_entity.type
_entity.pdbx_description
1 polymer ?
#
loop_
_entity_poly.entity_id
_entity_poly.type
_entity_poly.pdbx_seq_one_letter_code
_entity_poly.pdbx_strand_id
1 'polypeptide(L)'
;DYSKIIINGNERISNETILVFSNLSDHKTLDENSINKVLKKIYNSGFFKDVKVKIVNNTLIIDVLENPIIQTVFIEGIKRKKTIESLYEILLLKNRSSYNSTLIKNDEIAILNYLKNEGYYFTNVQSSYQDLGDNKIDLLYEIELGNKAKISKISFIGDKKFKDSNLRGVIISEEYKFWKLISG
;
A
#
# COMPACT_ATOMS: atom_id res chain seq x y z
N ASP A 1 -30.11 -11.18 -20.69
CA ASP A 1 -30.42 -9.80 -21.09
C ASP A 1 -30.86 -9.01 -19.86
N TYR A 2 -30.51 -7.75 -19.79
CA TYR A 2 -31.04 -6.81 -18.82
C TYR A 2 -31.37 -5.47 -19.47
N SER A 3 -32.40 -4.81 -18.98
CA SER A 3 -32.82 -3.48 -19.44
C SER A 3 -32.69 -2.40 -18.37
N LYS A 4 -32.43 -2.82 -17.11
CA LYS A 4 -32.33 -1.92 -15.97
C LYS A 4 -31.17 -2.34 -15.09
N ILE A 5 -30.51 -1.37 -14.45
CA ILE A 5 -29.47 -1.59 -13.45
C ILE A 5 -29.95 -1.00 -12.13
N ILE A 6 -29.80 -1.76 -11.05
CA ILE A 6 -30.06 -1.32 -9.68
C ILE A 6 -28.78 -1.55 -8.90
N ILE A 7 -28.33 -0.53 -8.18
CA ILE A 7 -27.15 -0.57 -7.30
C ILE A 7 -27.65 -0.30 -5.89
N ASN A 8 -27.25 -1.15 -4.95
CA ASN A 8 -27.63 -1.06 -3.55
C ASN A 8 -26.40 -1.13 -2.65
N GLY A 9 -26.50 -0.51 -1.47
CA GLY A 9 -25.48 -0.60 -0.41
C GLY A 9 -24.34 0.39 -0.54
N ASN A 10 -24.33 1.20 -1.60
CA ASN A 10 -23.38 2.30 -1.71
C ASN A 10 -23.89 3.51 -0.90
N GLU A 11 -23.00 4.08 -0.09
CA GLU A 11 -23.31 5.23 0.77
C GLU A 11 -22.55 6.48 0.31
N ARG A 12 -21.25 6.35 0.04
CA ARG A 12 -20.35 7.44 -0.33
C ARG A 12 -19.96 7.43 -1.80
N ILE A 13 -19.94 6.25 -2.41
CA ILE A 13 -19.55 6.06 -3.81
C ILE A 13 -20.81 6.13 -4.67
N SER A 14 -20.80 7.02 -5.65
CA SER A 14 -21.98 7.20 -6.52
C SER A 14 -22.23 5.99 -7.43
N ASN A 15 -23.46 5.83 -7.87
CA ASN A 15 -23.83 4.80 -8.84
C ASN A 15 -23.01 4.91 -10.12
N GLU A 16 -22.78 6.13 -10.61
CA GLU A 16 -21.99 6.41 -11.81
C GLU A 16 -20.56 5.91 -11.66
N THR A 17 -19.96 6.13 -10.49
CA THR A 17 -18.60 5.64 -10.19
C THR A 17 -18.54 4.12 -10.20
N ILE A 18 -19.53 3.44 -9.61
CA ILE A 18 -19.62 1.97 -9.60
C ILE A 18 -19.78 1.45 -11.04
N LEU A 19 -20.59 2.12 -11.86
CA LEU A 19 -20.74 1.75 -13.26
C LEU A 19 -19.43 1.90 -14.06
N VAL A 20 -18.65 2.96 -13.78
CA VAL A 20 -17.31 3.11 -14.36
C VAL A 20 -16.38 1.96 -13.93
N PHE A 21 -16.36 1.59 -12.67
CA PHE A 21 -15.57 0.43 -12.19
C PHE A 21 -16.00 -0.88 -12.86
N SER A 22 -17.31 -1.07 -13.05
CA SER A 22 -17.86 -2.28 -13.67
C SER A 22 -17.42 -2.44 -15.12
N ASN A 23 -17.12 -1.31 -15.80
CA ASN A 23 -16.86 -1.25 -17.23
C ASN A 23 -17.95 -1.98 -18.05
N LEU A 24 -19.19 -1.84 -17.58
CA LEU A 24 -20.36 -2.29 -18.33
C LEU A 24 -20.44 -1.43 -19.59
N SER A 25 -19.93 -1.97 -20.70
CA SER A 25 -20.25 -1.44 -22.03
C SER A 25 -21.75 -1.70 -22.30
N ASP A 26 -22.35 -0.97 -23.24
CA ASP A 26 -23.77 -1.04 -23.61
C ASP A 26 -24.28 -2.44 -24.05
N HIS A 27 -23.59 -3.49 -23.66
CA HIS A 27 -23.99 -4.88 -23.91
C HIS A 27 -25.15 -5.25 -23.00
N LYS A 28 -26.33 -5.36 -23.57
CA LYS A 28 -27.58 -5.76 -22.89
C LYS A 28 -27.60 -7.25 -22.52
N THR A 29 -26.61 -8.03 -22.94
CA THR A 29 -26.48 -9.47 -22.64
C THR A 29 -25.23 -9.73 -21.84
N LEU A 30 -25.39 -10.28 -20.65
CA LEU A 30 -24.30 -10.78 -19.81
C LEU A 30 -24.50 -12.28 -19.62
N ASP A 31 -23.51 -13.08 -20.01
CA ASP A 31 -23.36 -14.45 -19.61
C ASP A 31 -22.76 -14.54 -18.19
N GLU A 32 -22.70 -15.71 -17.62
CA GLU A 32 -22.16 -15.95 -16.28
C GLU A 32 -20.70 -15.48 -16.16
N ASN A 33 -19.89 -15.67 -17.19
CA ASN A 33 -18.51 -15.22 -17.24
C ASN A 33 -18.40 -13.70 -17.23
N SER A 34 -19.30 -13.01 -17.91
CA SER A 34 -19.35 -11.55 -17.94
C SER A 34 -19.81 -10.96 -16.62
N ILE A 35 -20.78 -11.58 -15.93
CA ILE A 35 -21.19 -11.23 -14.57
C ILE A 35 -20.01 -11.33 -13.61
N ASN A 36 -19.26 -12.44 -13.65
CA ASN A 36 -18.07 -12.64 -12.84
C ASN A 36 -16.97 -11.61 -13.13
N LYS A 37 -16.79 -11.19 -14.39
CA LYS A 37 -15.86 -10.11 -14.75
C LYS A 37 -16.28 -8.77 -14.17
N VAL A 38 -17.57 -8.43 -14.23
CA VAL A 38 -18.12 -7.22 -13.62
C VAL A 38 -17.87 -7.21 -12.12
N LEU A 39 -18.22 -8.30 -11.42
CA LEU A 39 -17.98 -8.46 -9.99
C LEU A 39 -16.50 -8.23 -9.65
N LYS A 40 -15.60 -8.93 -10.34
CA LYS A 40 -14.16 -8.80 -10.12
C LYS A 40 -13.64 -7.39 -10.34
N LYS A 41 -14.11 -6.68 -11.37
CA LYS A 41 -13.70 -5.31 -11.65
C LYS A 41 -14.12 -4.34 -10.54
N ILE A 42 -15.37 -4.46 -10.07
CA ILE A 42 -15.86 -3.63 -8.96
C ILE A 42 -15.09 -3.96 -7.68
N TYR A 43 -14.90 -5.24 -7.35
CA TYR A 43 -14.16 -5.68 -6.17
C TYR A 43 -12.69 -5.21 -6.21
N ASN A 44 -12.02 -5.35 -7.35
CA ASN A 44 -10.62 -4.96 -7.53
C ASN A 44 -10.39 -3.45 -7.51
N SER A 45 -11.44 -2.64 -7.53
CA SER A 45 -11.33 -1.18 -7.30
C SER A 45 -10.79 -0.85 -5.91
N GLY A 46 -10.94 -1.79 -4.95
CA GLY A 46 -10.46 -1.67 -3.58
C GLY A 46 -11.36 -0.86 -2.65
N PHE A 47 -12.50 -0.36 -3.14
CA PHE A 47 -13.44 0.43 -2.33
C PHE A 47 -14.49 -0.41 -1.62
N PHE A 48 -14.63 -1.69 -1.97
CA PHE A 48 -15.70 -2.53 -1.47
C PHE A 48 -15.16 -3.74 -0.72
N LYS A 49 -15.79 -4.03 0.42
CA LYS A 49 -15.55 -5.20 1.24
C LYS A 49 -16.23 -6.43 0.66
N ASP A 50 -17.42 -6.24 0.08
CA ASP A 50 -18.21 -7.28 -0.57
C ASP A 50 -18.91 -6.72 -1.81
N VAL A 51 -19.05 -7.57 -2.83
CA VAL A 51 -19.73 -7.24 -4.10
C VAL A 51 -20.49 -8.47 -4.55
N LYS A 52 -21.78 -8.31 -4.82
CA LYS A 52 -22.63 -9.34 -5.41
C LYS A 52 -23.27 -8.80 -6.68
N VAL A 53 -23.27 -9.60 -7.73
CA VAL A 53 -23.86 -9.24 -9.03
C VAL A 53 -24.78 -10.37 -9.47
N LYS A 54 -26.02 -10.05 -9.78
CA LYS A 54 -27.01 -11.01 -10.24
C LYS A 54 -27.98 -10.37 -11.24
N ILE A 55 -28.60 -11.19 -12.08
CA ILE A 55 -29.70 -10.75 -12.96
C ILE A 55 -30.98 -11.41 -12.48
N VAL A 56 -32.00 -10.61 -12.22
CA VAL A 56 -33.32 -11.05 -11.79
C VAL A 56 -34.35 -10.27 -12.58
N ASN A 57 -35.30 -10.97 -13.23
CA ASN A 57 -36.38 -10.35 -14.00
C ASN A 57 -35.90 -9.22 -14.93
N ASN A 58 -34.89 -9.52 -15.76
CA ASN A 58 -34.33 -8.57 -16.71
C ASN A 58 -33.69 -7.30 -16.07
N THR A 59 -33.32 -7.38 -14.79
CA THR A 59 -32.67 -6.32 -14.02
C THR A 59 -31.32 -6.82 -13.52
N LEU A 60 -30.24 -6.08 -13.84
CA LEU A 60 -28.92 -6.29 -13.26
C LEU A 60 -28.90 -5.65 -11.88
N ILE A 61 -28.70 -6.44 -10.85
CA ILE A 61 -28.63 -5.99 -9.46
C ILE A 61 -27.17 -6.11 -9.01
N ILE A 62 -26.61 -4.99 -8.56
CA ILE A 62 -25.27 -4.88 -7.99
C ILE A 62 -25.45 -4.49 -6.52
N ASP A 63 -25.19 -5.43 -5.62
CA ASP A 63 -25.20 -5.18 -4.18
C ASP A 63 -23.75 -5.03 -3.72
N VAL A 64 -23.43 -3.91 -3.08
CA VAL A 64 -22.08 -3.61 -2.59
C VAL A 64 -22.08 -3.33 -1.09
N LEU A 65 -20.95 -3.58 -0.46
CA LEU A 65 -20.65 -3.15 0.90
C LEU A 65 -19.35 -2.37 0.85
N GLU A 66 -19.39 -1.09 1.17
CA GLU A 66 -18.21 -0.23 1.13
C GLU A 66 -17.20 -0.56 2.23
N ASN A 67 -15.91 -0.46 1.90
CA ASN A 67 -14.84 -0.50 2.90
C ASN A 67 -14.96 0.68 3.86
N PRO A 68 -14.54 0.52 5.13
CA PRO A 68 -14.56 1.62 6.09
C PRO A 68 -13.66 2.76 5.67
N ILE A 69 -13.95 3.96 6.17
CA ILE A 69 -13.06 5.13 6.08
C ILE A 69 -12.02 5.04 7.19
N ILE A 70 -10.77 5.32 6.84
CA ILE A 70 -9.68 5.55 7.79
C ILE A 70 -9.87 6.95 8.38
N GLN A 71 -10.18 7.03 9.67
CA GLN A 71 -10.31 8.32 10.37
C GLN A 71 -8.93 8.91 10.60
N THR A 72 -8.01 8.12 11.16
CA THR A 72 -6.64 8.53 11.45
C THR A 72 -5.67 7.41 11.10
N VAL A 73 -4.53 7.78 10.52
CA VAL A 73 -3.39 6.89 10.32
C VAL A 73 -2.36 7.18 11.40
N PHE A 74 -1.97 6.15 12.15
CA PHE A 74 -0.93 6.22 13.18
C PHE A 74 0.32 5.48 12.74
N ILE A 75 1.47 6.02 13.10
CA ILE A 75 2.78 5.38 12.96
C ILE A 75 3.41 5.32 14.34
N GLU A 76 3.73 4.11 14.80
CA GLU A 76 4.38 3.86 16.08
C GLU A 76 5.73 3.15 15.91
N GLY A 77 6.59 3.23 16.93
CA GLY A 77 7.92 2.61 16.92
C GLY A 77 9.06 3.51 16.45
N ILE A 78 8.76 4.71 15.94
CA ILE A 78 9.75 5.70 15.51
C ILE A 78 9.75 6.88 16.48
N LYS A 79 10.95 7.28 16.96
CA LYS A 79 11.11 8.40 17.87
C LYS A 79 11.43 9.73 17.17
N ARG A 80 12.11 9.66 16.02
CA ARG A 80 12.58 10.84 15.28
C ARG A 80 11.44 11.48 14.50
N LYS A 81 11.05 12.69 14.90
CA LYS A 81 9.93 13.44 14.31
C LYS A 81 10.06 13.59 12.78
N LYS A 82 11.25 13.99 12.29
CA LYS A 82 11.51 14.13 10.85
C LYS A 82 11.27 12.84 10.07
N THR A 83 11.66 11.69 10.63
CA THR A 83 11.41 10.38 10.00
C THR A 83 9.92 10.07 9.95
N ILE A 84 9.18 10.36 11.02
CA ILE A 84 7.72 10.18 11.06
C ILE A 84 7.05 11.05 9.99
N GLU A 85 7.42 12.31 9.88
CA GLU A 85 6.91 13.24 8.85
C GLU A 85 7.17 12.71 7.44
N SER A 86 8.40 12.28 7.16
CA SER A 86 8.75 11.69 5.86
C SER A 86 7.98 10.39 5.57
N LEU A 87 7.75 9.55 6.59
CA LEU A 87 6.92 8.35 6.43
C LEU A 87 5.48 8.71 6.07
N TYR A 88 4.88 9.70 6.76
CA TYR A 88 3.53 10.16 6.39
C TYR A 88 3.44 10.69 4.96
N GLU A 89 4.50 11.32 4.43
CA GLU A 89 4.52 11.82 3.05
C GLU A 89 4.46 10.69 2.03
N ILE A 90 5.16 9.58 2.26
CA ILE A 90 5.25 8.45 1.31
C ILE A 90 4.06 7.49 1.36
N LEU A 91 3.27 7.49 2.42
CA LEU A 91 2.10 6.63 2.52
C LEU A 91 1.07 6.97 1.44
N LEU A 92 0.46 5.94 0.85
CA LEU A 92 -0.66 6.07 -0.08
C LEU A 92 -1.97 6.31 0.69
N LEU A 93 -2.14 5.61 1.81
CA LEU A 93 -3.30 5.77 2.66
C LEU A 93 -3.11 6.96 3.62
N LYS A 94 -4.09 7.85 3.63
CA LYS A 94 -4.14 9.06 4.44
C LYS A 94 -5.41 9.06 5.29
N ASN A 95 -5.50 10.02 6.22
CA ASN A 95 -6.75 10.32 6.89
C ASN A 95 -7.85 10.57 5.85
N ARG A 96 -9.02 9.99 6.07
CA ARG A 96 -10.21 10.01 5.19
C ARG A 96 -10.09 9.17 3.90
N SER A 97 -9.03 8.39 3.71
CA SER A 97 -8.96 7.38 2.65
C SER A 97 -9.88 6.20 2.98
N SER A 98 -10.37 5.53 1.94
CA SER A 98 -11.02 4.21 2.12
C SER A 98 -9.98 3.16 2.48
N TYR A 99 -10.31 2.25 3.39
CA TYR A 99 -9.50 1.09 3.67
C TYR A 99 -9.28 0.28 2.40
N ASN A 100 -8.04 -0.11 2.16
CA ASN A 100 -7.67 -0.93 1.02
C ASN A 100 -6.47 -1.81 1.40
N SER A 101 -6.68 -3.12 1.47
CA SER A 101 -5.66 -4.08 1.90
C SER A 101 -4.44 -4.13 0.99
N THR A 102 -4.61 -3.89 -0.31
CA THR A 102 -3.50 -3.82 -1.27
C THR A 102 -2.64 -2.58 -1.03
N LEU A 103 -3.27 -1.42 -0.82
CA LEU A 103 -2.55 -0.18 -0.53
C LEU A 103 -1.85 -0.24 0.83
N ILE A 104 -2.43 -0.90 1.84
CA ILE A 104 -1.75 -1.15 3.13
C ILE A 104 -0.44 -1.92 2.92
N LYS A 105 -0.46 -2.99 2.12
CA LYS A 105 0.77 -3.75 1.82
C LYS A 105 1.79 -2.92 1.05
N ASN A 106 1.34 -2.09 0.13
CA ASN A 106 2.23 -1.17 -0.59
C ASN A 106 2.86 -0.15 0.37
N ASP A 107 2.09 0.36 1.32
CA ASP A 107 2.58 1.27 2.36
C ASP A 107 3.59 0.58 3.29
N GLU A 108 3.34 -0.66 3.72
CA GLU A 108 4.30 -1.45 4.50
C GLU A 108 5.63 -1.61 3.75
N ILE A 109 5.59 -1.92 2.46
CA ILE A 109 6.78 -2.03 1.61
C ILE A 109 7.49 -0.68 1.47
N ALA A 110 6.74 0.41 1.28
CA ALA A 110 7.30 1.76 1.18
C ALA A 110 8.01 2.18 2.47
N ILE A 111 7.41 1.89 3.63
CA ILE A 111 8.03 2.13 4.95
C ILE A 111 9.34 1.34 5.08
N LEU A 112 9.32 0.03 4.77
CA LEU A 112 10.52 -0.82 4.83
C LEU A 112 11.63 -0.30 3.93
N ASN A 113 11.32 0.08 2.70
CA ASN A 113 12.30 0.61 1.75
C ASN A 113 12.88 1.95 2.21
N TYR A 114 12.05 2.84 2.73
CA TYR A 114 12.51 4.12 3.28
C TYR A 114 13.49 3.89 4.44
N LEU A 115 13.12 3.05 5.40
CA LEU A 115 13.96 2.76 6.58
C LEU A 115 15.23 2.01 6.22
N LYS A 116 15.19 1.13 5.20
CA LYS A 116 16.37 0.48 4.66
C LYS A 116 17.37 1.50 4.09
N ASN A 117 16.89 2.50 3.38
CA ASN A 117 17.72 3.60 2.87
C ASN A 117 18.32 4.45 3.99
N GLU A 118 17.66 4.53 5.14
CA GLU A 118 18.19 5.14 6.37
C GLU A 118 19.20 4.23 7.13
N GLY A 119 19.43 3.00 6.65
CA GLY A 119 20.36 2.02 7.23
C GLY A 119 19.73 1.00 8.17
N TYR A 120 18.41 0.94 8.28
CA TYR A 120 17.69 -0.01 9.12
C TYR A 120 17.25 -1.22 8.28
N TYR A 121 18.11 -2.24 8.18
CA TYR A 121 17.87 -3.42 7.34
C TYR A 121 17.05 -4.52 8.03
N PHE A 122 16.89 -4.45 9.33
CA PHE A 122 16.21 -5.47 10.15
C PHE A 122 14.88 -4.97 10.70
N THR A 123 14.27 -4.00 10.03
CA THR A 123 12.97 -3.43 10.39
C THR A 123 11.86 -4.43 10.11
N ASN A 124 10.91 -4.54 11.04
CA ASN A 124 9.63 -5.20 10.84
C ASN A 124 8.52 -4.16 10.87
N VAL A 125 7.53 -4.29 9.99
CA VAL A 125 6.35 -3.43 9.93
C VAL A 125 5.12 -4.31 9.95
N GLN A 126 4.19 -4.01 10.85
CA GLN A 126 2.88 -4.66 10.92
C GLN A 126 1.80 -3.59 10.88
N SER A 127 0.72 -3.87 10.16
CA SER A 127 -0.47 -3.04 10.16
C SER A 127 -1.60 -3.68 10.95
N SER A 128 -2.34 -2.87 11.66
CA SER A 128 -3.57 -3.23 12.34
C SER A 128 -4.57 -2.09 12.27
N TYR A 129 -5.84 -2.36 12.55
CA TYR A 129 -6.85 -1.32 12.62
C TYR A 129 -7.76 -1.51 13.83
N GLN A 130 -8.28 -0.41 14.33
CA GLN A 130 -9.30 -0.37 15.37
C GLN A 130 -10.63 0.07 14.74
N ASP A 131 -11.66 -0.74 14.94
CA ASP A 131 -13.03 -0.38 14.54
C ASP A 131 -13.59 0.69 15.49
N LEU A 132 -14.03 1.80 14.92
CA LEU A 132 -14.62 2.93 15.67
C LEU A 132 -16.15 2.96 15.57
N GLY A 133 -16.77 2.02 14.85
CA GLY A 133 -18.18 2.07 14.49
C GLY A 133 -18.45 3.02 13.29
N ASP A 134 -19.69 3.05 12.84
CA ASP A 134 -20.14 3.89 11.71
C ASP A 134 -19.30 3.74 10.44
N ASN A 135 -18.83 2.52 10.16
CA ASN A 135 -17.97 2.19 9.05
C ASN A 135 -16.68 3.03 8.98
N LYS A 136 -16.08 3.31 10.16
CA LYS A 136 -14.83 4.05 10.35
C LYS A 136 -13.82 3.22 11.13
N ILE A 137 -12.55 3.40 10.81
CA ILE A 137 -11.43 2.75 11.50
C ILE A 137 -10.31 3.76 11.76
N ASP A 138 -9.48 3.46 12.75
CA ASP A 138 -8.12 3.99 12.84
C ASP A 138 -7.15 2.93 12.34
N LEU A 139 -6.19 3.34 11.52
CA LEU A 139 -5.14 2.47 10.95
C LEU A 139 -3.83 2.72 11.69
N LEU A 140 -3.17 1.67 12.14
CA LEU A 140 -1.87 1.71 12.81
C LEU A 140 -0.83 0.96 11.96
N TYR A 141 0.29 1.61 11.68
CA TYR A 141 1.54 0.98 11.26
C TYR A 141 2.48 0.91 12.46
N GLU A 142 2.70 -0.28 12.97
CA GLU A 142 3.62 -0.57 14.07
C GLU A 142 4.98 -0.98 13.51
N ILE A 143 6.04 -0.27 13.88
CA ILE A 143 7.38 -0.41 13.33
C ILE A 143 8.33 -0.85 14.42
N GLU A 144 8.92 -2.02 14.25
CA GLU A 144 10.07 -2.48 15.02
C GLU A 144 11.34 -2.16 14.22
N LEU A 145 12.01 -1.08 14.59
CA LEU A 145 13.09 -0.51 13.78
C LEU A 145 14.33 -1.42 13.68
N GLY A 146 14.59 -2.23 14.71
CA GLY A 146 15.81 -3.03 14.78
C GLY A 146 17.09 -2.20 14.91
N ASN A 147 18.24 -2.88 14.82
CA ASN A 147 19.54 -2.22 14.89
C ASN A 147 19.92 -1.64 13.53
N LYS A 148 20.51 -0.43 13.57
CA LYS A 148 21.09 0.18 12.37
C LYS A 148 22.32 -0.59 11.92
N ALA A 149 22.40 -0.96 10.64
CA ALA A 149 23.57 -1.62 10.09
C ALA A 149 24.78 -0.67 10.09
N LYS A 150 25.94 -1.20 10.48
CA LYS A 150 27.22 -0.49 10.42
C LYS A 150 28.22 -1.33 9.66
N ILE A 151 28.91 -0.72 8.69
CA ILE A 151 30.04 -1.37 8.03
C ILE A 151 31.22 -1.28 8.98
N SER A 152 31.60 -2.44 9.58
CA SER A 152 32.72 -2.50 10.54
C SER A 152 34.07 -2.76 9.86
N LYS A 153 34.07 -3.44 8.71
CA LYS A 153 35.29 -3.82 8.00
C LYS A 153 35.04 -4.14 6.54
N ILE A 154 35.87 -3.62 5.67
CA ILE A 154 35.98 -4.03 4.26
C ILE A 154 37.27 -4.84 4.13
N SER A 155 37.16 -6.11 3.67
CA SER A 155 38.32 -6.92 3.32
C SER A 155 38.23 -7.35 1.84
N PHE A 156 39.35 -7.27 1.16
CA PHE A 156 39.46 -7.67 -0.25
C PHE A 156 39.98 -9.09 -0.33
N ILE A 157 39.20 -9.98 -0.96
CA ILE A 157 39.58 -11.37 -1.25
C ILE A 157 39.76 -11.47 -2.76
N GLY A 158 41.01 -11.51 -3.22
CA GLY A 158 41.30 -11.58 -4.65
C GLY A 158 42.76 -11.33 -5.01
N ASP A 159 43.04 -11.03 -6.26
CA ASP A 159 44.37 -10.98 -6.88
C ASP A 159 45.39 -10.15 -6.08
N LYS A 160 46.50 -10.82 -5.69
CA LYS A 160 47.59 -10.28 -4.87
C LYS A 160 48.44 -9.20 -5.57
N LYS A 161 48.07 -8.76 -6.79
CA LYS A 161 48.82 -7.72 -7.53
C LYS A 161 48.74 -6.33 -6.91
N PHE A 162 47.75 -6.05 -6.06
CA PHE A 162 47.57 -4.79 -5.39
C PHE A 162 47.68 -4.95 -3.88
N LYS A 163 48.47 -4.08 -3.22
CA LYS A 163 48.51 -4.05 -1.76
C LYS A 163 47.21 -3.49 -1.22
N ASP A 164 46.68 -4.09 -0.16
CA ASP A 164 45.45 -3.66 0.52
C ASP A 164 45.38 -2.16 0.82
N SER A 165 46.52 -1.55 1.13
CA SER A 165 46.66 -0.11 1.37
C SER A 165 46.33 0.76 0.12
N ASN A 166 46.62 0.25 -1.07
CA ASN A 166 46.35 1.01 -2.31
C ASN A 166 44.85 0.90 -2.69
N LEU A 167 44.23 -0.27 -2.45
CA LEU A 167 42.79 -0.47 -2.69
C LEU A 167 41.95 0.32 -1.71
N ARG A 168 42.35 0.40 -0.46
CA ARG A 168 41.67 1.23 0.56
C ARG A 168 41.74 2.73 0.21
N GLY A 169 42.83 3.21 -0.34
CA GLY A 169 42.96 4.61 -0.79
C GLY A 169 42.00 4.99 -1.92
N VAL A 170 41.67 4.05 -2.82
CA VAL A 170 40.74 4.29 -3.92
C VAL A 170 39.27 4.28 -3.40
N ILE A 171 38.97 3.45 -2.42
CA ILE A 171 37.60 3.29 -1.91
C ILE A 171 37.24 4.33 -0.84
N ILE A 172 38.19 4.89 -0.12
CA ILE A 172 37.93 5.97 0.86
C ILE A 172 37.18 7.15 0.21
N SER A 173 37.48 7.46 -1.06
CA SER A 173 36.78 8.52 -1.79
C SER A 173 35.31 8.15 -2.13
N GLU A 174 35.03 6.88 -2.35
CA GLU A 174 33.69 6.34 -2.62
C GLU A 174 32.90 6.16 -1.34
N GLU A 175 33.54 5.68 -0.27
CA GLU A 175 32.94 5.59 1.06
C GLU A 175 32.55 6.97 1.59
N TYR A 176 33.38 8.00 1.39
CA TYR A 176 33.08 9.37 1.79
C TYR A 176 31.89 9.95 1.04
N LYS A 177 31.75 9.66 -0.25
CA LYS A 177 30.58 10.05 -1.05
C LYS A 177 29.31 9.30 -0.60
N PHE A 178 29.42 8.01 -0.32
CA PHE A 178 28.32 7.18 0.18
C PHE A 178 27.82 7.68 1.54
N TRP A 179 28.74 8.01 2.46
CA TRP A 179 28.39 8.56 3.77
C TRP A 179 27.76 9.96 3.70
N LYS A 180 28.16 10.80 2.74
CA LYS A 180 27.51 12.10 2.48
C LYS A 180 26.06 11.93 1.98
N LEU A 181 25.81 10.88 1.24
CA LEU A 181 24.45 10.58 0.75
C LEU A 181 23.52 10.10 1.87
N ILE A 182 24.07 9.44 2.90
CA ILE A 182 23.32 8.85 4.02
C ILE A 182 23.22 9.82 5.22
N SER A 183 24.11 10.76 5.36
CA SER A 183 24.21 11.69 6.50
C SER A 183 23.69 13.10 6.22
N GLY A 184 23.16 13.33 5.03
CA GLY A 184 22.58 14.60 4.61
C GLY A 184 21.13 14.79 5.05
#